data_c674fd665650ff64160bb030870a41ac
#
_entry.id   c674fd665650ff64160bb030870a41ac
#
_cell.length_a   1.000
_cell.length_b   1.000
_cell.length_c   1.000
_cell.angle_alpha   90.00
_cell.angle_beta   90.00
_cell.angle_gamma   90.00
#
_symmetry.space_group_name_H-M   'P 1'
#
loop_
_entity.id
_entity.type
_entity.pdbx_description
1 polymer ?
#
loop_
_entity_poly.entity_id
_entity_poly.type
_entity_poly.pdbx_seq_one_letter_code
_entity_poly.pdbx_strand_id
1 'polypeptide(L)'
;MFGSEPWLITLGDNVHITAGCRFINHDGGVLILRHLEPTLEITKPINIGNNVYLGTNTIILPGVSIGNNVIVGAGSLVNKDLADNAVYAGIPAKFIKTLDDYYTKCLKDSLKLGHLSAEHKDKELKKIYKSN
;
A
#
# COMPACT_ATOMS: atom_id res chain seq x y z
N MET A 1 3.92 -2.85 12.71
CA MET A 1 3.13 -2.45 11.54
C MET A 1 2.34 -1.17 11.77
N PHE A 2 1.51 -1.15 12.81
CA PHE A 2 0.60 -0.02 13.07
C PHE A 2 1.12 0.98 14.11
N GLY A 3 2.30 0.78 14.66
CA GLY A 3 2.89 1.68 15.65
C GLY A 3 2.22 1.64 17.02
N SER A 4 2.47 2.68 17.82
CA SER A 4 2.00 2.76 19.21
C SER A 4 0.56 3.23 19.36
N GLU A 5 -0.02 3.90 18.35
CA GLU A 5 -1.42 4.33 18.35
C GLU A 5 -2.18 3.75 17.17
N PRO A 6 -2.45 2.42 17.16
CA PRO A 6 -3.12 1.79 16.02
C PRO A 6 -4.55 2.32 15.80
N TRP A 7 -5.17 2.89 16.81
CA TRP A 7 -6.49 3.50 16.70
C TRP A 7 -6.52 4.76 15.83
N LEU A 8 -5.37 5.30 15.46
CA LEU A 8 -5.26 6.42 14.50
C LEU A 8 -5.26 5.96 13.05
N ILE A 9 -5.31 4.66 12.80
CA ILE A 9 -5.32 4.11 11.46
C ILE A 9 -6.71 3.59 11.15
N THR A 10 -7.33 4.13 10.10
CA THR A 10 -8.65 3.69 9.63
C THR A 10 -8.46 2.96 8.31
N LEU A 11 -8.99 1.76 8.24
CA LEU A 11 -8.98 0.93 7.04
C LEU A 11 -10.40 0.72 6.55
N GLY A 12 -10.62 0.94 5.26
CA GLY A 12 -11.88 0.60 4.62
C GLY A 12 -12.03 -0.90 4.39
N ASP A 13 -12.93 -1.27 3.50
CA ASP A 13 -13.16 -2.66 3.13
C ASP A 13 -12.20 -3.11 2.04
N ASN A 14 -11.85 -4.39 2.07
CA ASN A 14 -10.98 -5.02 1.08
C ASN A 14 -9.63 -4.30 0.94
N VAL A 15 -8.94 -4.14 2.06
CA VAL A 15 -7.59 -3.59 2.09
C VAL A 15 -6.58 -4.72 2.23
N HIS A 16 -5.69 -4.83 1.26
CA HIS A 16 -4.63 -5.83 1.22
C HIS A 16 -3.32 -5.21 1.67
N ILE A 17 -2.86 -5.58 2.85
CA ILE A 17 -1.61 -5.11 3.42
C ILE A 17 -0.60 -6.24 3.35
N THR A 18 0.43 -6.08 2.54
CA THR A 18 1.43 -7.13 2.38
C THR A 18 2.58 -6.98 3.38
N ALA A 19 3.53 -7.92 3.34
CA ALA A 19 4.58 -8.01 4.34
C ALA A 19 5.44 -6.73 4.41
N GLY A 20 5.81 -6.34 5.61
CA GLY A 20 6.72 -5.24 5.84
C GLY A 20 6.14 -3.85 5.68
N CYS A 21 4.83 -3.72 5.43
CA CYS A 21 4.19 -2.41 5.39
C CYS A 21 4.23 -1.73 6.76
N ARG A 22 4.46 -0.41 6.77
CA ARG A 22 4.52 0.38 7.99
C ARG A 22 3.64 1.61 7.88
N PHE A 23 2.88 1.84 8.95
CA PHE A 23 2.02 3.01 9.10
C PHE A 23 2.65 3.89 10.18
N ILE A 24 3.13 5.06 9.79
CA ILE A 24 3.86 5.95 10.68
C ILE A 24 2.96 7.15 10.99
N ASN A 25 2.55 7.27 12.26
CA ASN A 25 1.66 8.34 12.71
C ASN A 25 2.40 9.54 13.30
N HIS A 26 3.69 9.39 13.61
CA HIS A 26 4.47 10.40 14.29
C HIS A 26 5.57 10.95 13.40
N ASP A 27 5.77 12.26 13.45
CA ASP A 27 6.97 12.88 12.87
C ASP A 27 8.06 12.92 13.93
N GLY A 28 8.95 11.94 13.91
CA GLY A 28 10.05 11.83 14.88
C GLY A 28 11.09 12.92 14.76
N GLY A 29 11.11 13.69 13.68
CA GLY A 29 12.03 14.79 13.48
C GLY A 29 11.92 15.87 14.55
N VAL A 30 10.77 16.00 15.22
CA VAL A 30 10.56 16.97 16.29
C VAL A 30 11.49 16.73 17.49
N LEU A 31 11.99 15.50 17.66
CA LEU A 31 12.92 15.19 18.76
C LEU A 31 14.17 16.06 18.73
N ILE A 32 14.62 16.45 17.56
CA ILE A 32 15.81 17.30 17.38
C ILE A 32 15.55 18.73 17.87
N LEU A 33 14.29 19.15 17.87
CA LEU A 33 13.89 20.53 18.18
C LEU A 33 13.32 20.69 19.58
N ARG A 34 13.18 19.62 20.36
CA ARG A 34 12.60 19.71 21.72
C ARG A 34 13.44 20.52 22.70
N HIS A 35 14.69 20.72 22.41
CA HIS A 35 15.53 21.64 23.21
C HIS A 35 15.13 23.11 23.00
N LEU A 36 14.49 23.42 21.87
CA LEU A 36 13.95 24.75 21.57
C LEU A 36 12.50 24.87 22.04
N GLU A 37 11.71 23.83 21.86
CA GLU A 37 10.30 23.78 22.25
C GLU A 37 9.96 22.37 22.76
N PRO A 38 10.01 22.16 24.10
CA PRO A 38 9.83 20.82 24.68
C PRO A 38 8.46 20.19 24.41
N THR A 39 7.45 20.97 24.06
CA THR A 39 6.08 20.49 23.85
C THR A 39 5.84 19.97 22.44
N LEU A 40 6.82 20.06 21.55
CA LEU A 40 6.64 19.63 20.16
C LEU A 40 6.19 18.17 20.07
N GLU A 41 5.07 17.97 19.40
CA GLU A 41 4.51 16.66 19.13
C GLU A 41 3.73 16.75 17.81
N ILE A 42 4.08 15.91 16.83
CA ILE A 42 3.32 15.81 15.58
C ILE A 42 2.85 14.38 15.46
N THR A 43 1.54 14.20 15.59
CA THR A 43 0.87 12.91 15.50
C THR A 43 -0.37 13.11 14.63
N LYS A 44 -0.47 12.33 13.56
CA LYS A 44 -1.57 12.48 12.60
C LYS A 44 -2.16 11.12 12.24
N PRO A 45 -3.49 11.08 11.96
CA PRO A 45 -4.14 9.85 11.53
C PRO A 45 -3.74 9.49 10.10
N ILE A 46 -3.95 8.21 9.78
CA ILE A 46 -3.83 7.69 8.42
C ILE A 46 -5.16 7.05 8.07
N ASN A 47 -5.70 7.37 6.89
CA ASN A 47 -6.98 6.83 6.43
C ASN A 47 -6.78 6.12 5.10
N ILE A 48 -7.20 4.87 5.04
CA ILE A 48 -7.13 4.05 3.84
C ILE A 48 -8.55 3.76 3.38
N GLY A 49 -8.85 4.02 2.12
CA GLY A 49 -10.17 3.79 1.55
C GLY A 49 -10.49 2.32 1.32
N ASN A 50 -11.44 2.06 0.43
CA ASN A 50 -11.88 0.71 0.09
C ASN A 50 -11.13 0.18 -1.13
N ASN A 51 -10.93 -1.13 -1.17
CA ASN A 51 -10.30 -1.80 -2.31
C ASN A 51 -8.91 -1.23 -2.60
N VAL A 52 -8.00 -1.39 -1.64
CA VAL A 52 -6.63 -0.86 -1.70
C VAL A 52 -5.64 -1.99 -1.53
N TYR A 53 -4.61 -1.98 -2.34
CA TYR A 53 -3.47 -2.90 -2.24
C TYR A 53 -2.21 -2.12 -1.89
N LEU A 54 -1.54 -2.52 -0.81
CA LEU A 54 -0.27 -1.95 -0.39
C LEU A 54 0.83 -3.00 -0.59
N GLY A 55 1.73 -2.74 -1.52
CA GLY A 55 2.81 -3.65 -1.86
C GLY A 55 3.83 -3.80 -0.73
N THR A 56 4.64 -4.85 -0.83
CA THR A 56 5.64 -5.21 0.19
C THR A 56 6.54 -4.03 0.56
N ASN A 57 6.74 -3.82 1.85
CA ASN A 57 7.60 -2.77 2.41
C ASN A 57 7.15 -1.34 2.10
N THR A 58 5.88 -1.13 1.81
CA THR A 58 5.33 0.21 1.66
C THR A 58 5.33 0.94 3.01
N ILE A 59 5.76 2.19 3.00
CA ILE A 59 5.75 3.05 4.18
C ILE A 59 4.76 4.19 3.94
N ILE A 60 3.83 4.40 4.88
CA ILE A 60 2.83 5.46 4.81
C ILE A 60 3.11 6.45 5.93
N LEU A 61 3.27 7.73 5.59
CA LEU A 61 3.66 8.79 6.51
C LEU A 61 2.46 9.45 7.18
N PRO A 62 2.71 10.21 8.26
CA PRO A 62 1.63 10.83 9.04
C PRO A 62 0.71 11.71 8.20
N GLY A 63 -0.58 11.58 8.45
CA GLY A 63 -1.60 12.44 7.85
C GLY A 63 -2.05 12.05 6.44
N VAL A 64 -1.51 10.96 5.88
CA VAL A 64 -1.85 10.52 4.53
C VAL A 64 -3.25 9.90 4.49
N SER A 65 -4.01 10.26 3.46
CA SER A 65 -5.26 9.61 3.09
C SER A 65 -5.11 8.96 1.72
N ILE A 66 -5.44 7.68 1.64
CA ILE A 66 -5.45 6.93 0.38
C ILE A 66 -6.90 6.69 -0.01
N GLY A 67 -7.26 7.03 -1.24
CA GLY A 67 -8.61 6.89 -1.76
C GLY A 67 -9.02 5.45 -2.01
N ASN A 68 -10.06 5.27 -2.82
CA ASN A 68 -10.60 3.96 -3.16
C ASN A 68 -9.98 3.43 -4.46
N ASN A 69 -9.91 2.12 -4.58
CA ASN A 69 -9.42 1.46 -5.80
C ASN A 69 -8.00 1.93 -6.14
N VAL A 70 -7.09 1.80 -5.17
CA VAL A 70 -5.71 2.26 -5.28
C VAL A 70 -4.75 1.09 -5.12
N ILE A 71 -3.73 1.06 -5.95
CA ILE A 71 -2.63 0.10 -5.84
C ILE A 71 -1.35 0.87 -5.57
N VAL A 72 -0.62 0.46 -4.53
CA VAL A 72 0.69 1.03 -4.20
C VAL A 72 1.74 -0.05 -4.44
N GLY A 73 2.70 0.23 -5.30
CA GLY A 73 3.78 -0.70 -5.63
C GLY A 73 4.72 -0.97 -4.46
N ALA A 74 5.38 -2.13 -4.49
CA ALA A 74 6.31 -2.54 -3.44
C ALA A 74 7.43 -1.51 -3.23
N GLY A 75 7.83 -1.34 -1.98
CA GLY A 75 8.95 -0.46 -1.61
C GLY A 75 8.64 1.03 -1.71
N SER A 76 7.38 1.41 -1.84
CA SER A 76 6.99 2.81 -1.99
C SER A 76 6.97 3.56 -0.67
N LEU A 77 7.23 4.88 -0.74
CA LEU A 77 7.07 5.80 0.38
C LEU A 77 5.93 6.76 0.06
N VAL A 78 4.81 6.61 0.77
CA VAL A 78 3.62 7.44 0.54
C VAL A 78 3.68 8.64 1.48
N ASN A 79 3.98 9.81 0.93
CA ASN A 79 4.11 11.06 1.69
C ASN A 79 3.04 12.11 1.34
N LYS A 80 2.07 11.75 0.49
CA LYS A 80 0.96 12.61 0.07
C LYS A 80 -0.30 11.78 -0.04
N ASP A 81 -1.45 12.44 -0.03
CA ASP A 81 -2.71 11.80 -0.32
C ASP A 81 -2.71 11.20 -1.73
N LEU A 82 -3.31 10.03 -1.86
CA LEU A 82 -3.43 9.34 -3.14
C LEU A 82 -4.89 9.34 -3.57
N ALA A 83 -5.15 9.83 -4.79
CA ALA A 83 -6.50 9.90 -5.34
C ALA A 83 -6.98 8.52 -5.81
N ASP A 84 -8.29 8.39 -5.98
CA ASP A 84 -8.96 7.15 -6.37
C ASP A 84 -8.51 6.60 -7.74
N ASN A 85 -8.72 5.32 -7.94
CA ASN A 85 -8.69 4.66 -9.25
C ASN A 85 -7.34 4.75 -9.96
N ALA A 86 -6.26 4.54 -9.25
CA ALA A 86 -4.92 4.68 -9.83
C ALA A 86 -3.88 3.77 -9.16
N VAL A 87 -2.76 3.64 -9.84
CA VAL A 87 -1.56 2.93 -9.39
C VAL A 87 -0.49 3.96 -9.11
N TYR A 88 0.11 3.86 -7.92
CA TYR A 88 1.21 4.72 -7.48
C TYR A 88 2.41 3.86 -7.09
N ALA A 89 3.61 4.39 -7.26
CA ALA A 89 4.83 3.71 -6.84
C ALA A 89 5.99 4.69 -6.70
N GLY A 90 7.01 4.29 -5.96
CA GLY A 90 8.27 5.00 -5.86
C GLY A 90 8.52 5.66 -4.52
N ILE A 91 9.66 6.34 -4.41
CA ILE A 91 10.11 7.07 -3.24
C ILE A 91 10.47 8.49 -3.68
N PRO A 92 9.58 9.49 -3.47
CA PRO A 92 8.21 9.34 -2.99
C PRO A 92 7.28 8.71 -4.03
N ALA A 93 6.17 8.12 -3.58
CA ALA A 93 5.18 7.51 -4.45
C ALA A 93 4.56 8.54 -5.39
N LYS A 94 4.52 8.21 -6.68
CA LYS A 94 3.96 9.05 -7.73
C LYS A 94 2.98 8.26 -8.58
N PHE A 95 2.07 8.95 -9.22
CA PHE A 95 1.14 8.35 -10.16
C PHE A 95 1.90 7.62 -11.27
N ILE A 96 1.51 6.39 -11.53
CA ILE A 96 2.10 5.54 -12.58
C ILE A 96 1.12 5.40 -13.74
N LYS A 97 -0.11 5.00 -13.46
CA LYS A 97 -1.16 4.78 -14.46
C LYS A 97 -2.52 4.73 -13.80
N THR A 98 -3.58 4.84 -14.61
CA THR A 98 -4.93 4.63 -14.13
C THR A 98 -5.16 3.16 -13.78
N LEU A 99 -6.16 2.90 -12.93
CA LEU A 99 -6.55 1.53 -12.63
C LEU A 99 -7.09 0.81 -13.87
N ASP A 100 -7.77 1.52 -14.74
CA ASP A 100 -8.28 0.95 -15.99
C ASP A 100 -7.14 0.48 -16.90
N ASP A 101 -6.09 1.26 -17.03
CA ASP A 101 -4.90 0.86 -17.81
C ASP A 101 -4.21 -0.36 -17.18
N TYR A 102 -4.13 -0.37 -15.86
CA TYR A 102 -3.59 -1.52 -15.13
C TYR A 102 -4.42 -2.77 -15.39
N TYR A 103 -5.75 -2.65 -15.32
CA TYR A 103 -6.67 -3.75 -15.59
C TYR A 103 -6.47 -4.31 -17.00
N THR A 104 -6.38 -3.44 -18.00
CA THR A 104 -6.15 -3.84 -19.39
C THR A 104 -4.86 -4.65 -19.52
N LYS A 105 -3.79 -4.22 -18.85
CA LYS A 105 -2.53 -4.95 -18.86
C LYS A 105 -2.68 -6.31 -18.16
N CYS A 106 -3.38 -6.35 -17.04
CA CYS A 106 -3.59 -7.59 -16.30
C CYS A 106 -4.36 -8.62 -17.13
N LEU A 107 -5.33 -8.19 -17.93
CA LEU A 107 -6.07 -9.09 -18.81
C LEU A 107 -5.16 -9.77 -19.83
N LYS A 108 -4.17 -9.06 -20.33
CA LYS A 108 -3.19 -9.61 -21.29
C LYS A 108 -2.24 -10.61 -20.62
N ASP A 109 -1.78 -10.30 -19.41
CA ASP A 109 -0.77 -11.07 -18.71
C ASP A 109 -1.34 -12.20 -17.86
N SER A 110 -2.67 -12.20 -17.66
CA SER A 110 -3.33 -13.15 -16.77
C SER A 110 -3.23 -14.58 -17.28
N LEU A 111 -2.86 -15.49 -16.39
CA LEU A 111 -2.90 -16.93 -16.64
C LEU A 111 -4.30 -17.51 -16.44
N LYS A 112 -5.26 -16.69 -16.00
CA LYS A 112 -6.67 -17.06 -15.77
C LYS A 112 -6.86 -18.18 -14.72
N LEU A 113 -5.97 -18.18 -13.71
CA LEU A 113 -5.98 -19.18 -12.64
C LEU A 113 -6.48 -18.62 -11.30
N GLY A 114 -6.85 -17.34 -11.25
CA GLY A 114 -7.15 -16.66 -9.99
C GLY A 114 -8.31 -17.22 -9.19
N HIS A 115 -9.24 -17.92 -9.85
CA HIS A 115 -10.40 -18.54 -9.21
C HIS A 115 -10.11 -19.94 -8.62
N LEU A 116 -8.95 -20.51 -8.90
CA LEU A 116 -8.61 -21.87 -8.45
C LEU A 116 -8.15 -21.87 -6.99
N SER A 117 -8.33 -23.01 -6.32
CA SER A 117 -7.73 -23.25 -5.01
C SER A 117 -6.20 -23.19 -5.12
N ALA A 118 -5.52 -22.94 -3.99
CA ALA A 118 -4.05 -22.90 -3.98
C ALA A 118 -3.44 -24.18 -4.53
N GLU A 119 -4.04 -25.35 -4.21
CA GLU A 119 -3.55 -26.65 -4.68
C GLU A 119 -3.71 -26.81 -6.20
N HIS A 120 -4.89 -26.52 -6.73
CA HIS A 120 -5.14 -26.61 -8.17
C HIS A 120 -4.30 -25.59 -8.94
N LYS A 121 -4.17 -24.38 -8.43
CA LYS A 121 -3.35 -23.37 -9.05
C LYS A 121 -1.89 -23.80 -9.11
N ASP A 122 -1.36 -24.38 -8.04
CA ASP A 122 0.02 -24.87 -8.00
C ASP A 122 0.26 -25.90 -9.09
N LYS A 123 -0.67 -26.84 -9.27
CA LYS A 123 -0.60 -27.86 -10.33
C LYS A 123 -0.55 -27.23 -11.72
N GLU A 124 -1.44 -26.27 -11.98
CA GLU A 124 -1.49 -25.59 -13.28
C GLU A 124 -0.23 -24.75 -13.55
N LEU A 125 0.28 -24.05 -12.53
CA LEU A 125 1.51 -23.30 -12.65
C LEU A 125 2.72 -24.19 -12.96
N LYS A 126 2.79 -25.38 -12.35
CA LYS A 126 3.84 -26.35 -12.63
C LYS A 126 3.77 -26.85 -14.07
N LYS A 127 2.56 -27.07 -14.62
CA LYS A 127 2.40 -27.43 -16.03
C LYS A 127 2.96 -26.34 -16.95
N ILE A 128 2.72 -25.07 -16.63
CA ILE A 128 3.16 -23.94 -17.44
C ILE A 128 4.68 -23.73 -17.39
N TYR A 129 5.26 -23.76 -16.19
CA TYR A 129 6.64 -23.36 -15.98
C TYR A 129 7.65 -24.50 -15.84
N LYS A 130 7.19 -25.73 -15.58
CA LYS A 130 8.06 -26.91 -15.42
C LYS A 130 7.87 -27.97 -16.47
N SER A 131 6.96 -27.78 -17.41
CA SER A 131 6.77 -28.73 -18.50
C SER A 131 7.83 -28.51 -19.58
N ASN A 132 8.64 -29.49 -19.78
CA ASN A 132 9.63 -29.52 -20.86
C ASN A 132 9.46 -30.79 -21.67
#